data_146a35b8b313d48ab7235c251b41f322
#
_entry.id   146a35b8b313d48ab7235c251b41f322
#
_cell.length_a   1.000
_cell.length_b   1.000
_cell.length_c   1.000
_cell.angle_alpha   90.00
_cell.angle_beta   90.00
_cell.angle_gamma   90.00
#
_symmetry.space_group_name_H-M   'P 1'
#
loop_
_entity.id
_entity.type
_entity.pdbx_description
1 polymer ?
#
loop_
_entity_poly.entity_id
_entity_poly.type
_entity_poly.pdbx_seq_one_letter_code
_entity_poly.pdbx_strand_id
1 'polypeptide(L)'
;NLGARLFNRSRSGVTLTPEGMEFLTHSEKIIDEMEQLWFQKKKEQIKISDPLAVSMTRFSHIMESFSEIILRHRDQPSFSHRLYEGNSDEVIEDVVSGRVDVGVFHFDSRKRREMEALLESKGLEYHFLANIEPHIIISRKHPLLLQQKPVNLHTLAEYGFLWYLGQCDDYIYQLLSEGDQDAEKMRSKITYLSSRATLMYMISISDCYSIGIHDFAKQEASY
;
A
#
# COMPACT_ATOMS: atom_id res chain seq x y z
N ASN A 1 -21.96 9.42 -25.51
CA ASN A 1 -21.89 10.86 -25.28
C ASN A 1 -22.29 11.13 -23.83
N LEU A 2 -21.32 11.46 -22.97
CA LEU A 2 -21.54 11.62 -21.53
C LEU A 2 -22.26 12.92 -21.16
N GLY A 3 -22.51 13.81 -22.13
CA GLY A 3 -23.20 15.08 -21.89
C GLY A 3 -22.42 16.10 -21.05
N ALA A 4 -21.23 15.77 -20.59
CA ALA A 4 -20.39 16.61 -19.75
C ALA A 4 -19.02 16.87 -20.42
N ARG A 5 -18.46 18.04 -20.12
CA ARG A 5 -17.12 18.38 -20.57
C ARG A 5 -16.11 17.91 -19.53
N LEU A 6 -15.24 16.97 -19.90
CA LEU A 6 -14.26 16.36 -18.97
C LEU A 6 -12.94 17.10 -18.88
N PHE A 7 -12.60 17.92 -19.89
CA PHE A 7 -11.29 18.59 -19.98
C PHE A 7 -11.44 20.08 -20.26
N ASN A 8 -10.64 20.89 -19.57
CA ASN A 8 -10.36 22.28 -19.90
C ASN A 8 -9.07 22.35 -20.71
N ARG A 9 -9.12 22.94 -21.90
CA ARG A 9 -7.95 23.18 -22.74
C ARG A 9 -7.55 24.65 -22.68
N SER A 10 -6.28 24.92 -22.39
CA SER A 10 -5.70 26.27 -22.38
C SER A 10 -4.37 26.27 -23.14
N ARG A 11 -3.79 27.46 -23.30
CA ARG A 11 -2.44 27.59 -23.90
C ARG A 11 -1.34 26.96 -23.01
N SER A 12 -1.61 26.76 -21.73
CA SER A 12 -0.70 26.15 -20.75
C SER A 12 -0.90 24.62 -20.58
N GLY A 13 -1.81 24.01 -21.35
CA GLY A 13 -2.05 22.56 -21.29
C GLY A 13 -3.51 22.18 -21.13
N VAL A 14 -3.73 20.93 -20.70
CA VAL A 14 -5.04 20.33 -20.49
C VAL A 14 -5.19 20.00 -19.00
N THR A 15 -6.31 20.41 -18.40
CA THR A 15 -6.68 20.07 -17.02
C THR A 15 -8.06 19.43 -17.00
N LEU A 16 -8.36 18.62 -15.99
CA LEU A 16 -9.67 18.04 -15.78
C LEU A 16 -10.67 19.11 -15.29
N THR A 17 -11.95 18.95 -15.68
CA THR A 17 -13.06 19.64 -15.02
C THR A 17 -13.43 18.91 -13.73
N PRO A 18 -14.27 19.44 -12.83
CA PRO A 18 -14.83 18.68 -11.71
C PRO A 18 -15.50 17.37 -12.16
N GLU A 19 -16.31 17.43 -13.22
CA GLU A 19 -16.96 16.27 -13.82
C GLU A 19 -15.93 15.29 -14.44
N GLY A 20 -14.83 15.85 -14.99
CA GLY A 20 -13.70 15.06 -15.49
C GLY A 20 -12.97 14.30 -14.38
N MET A 21 -12.82 14.90 -13.20
CA MET A 21 -12.21 14.28 -12.03
C MET A 21 -13.09 13.13 -11.50
N GLU A 22 -14.39 13.38 -11.37
CA GLU A 22 -15.36 12.38 -10.95
C GLU A 22 -15.38 11.19 -11.94
N PHE A 23 -15.44 11.48 -13.24
CA PHE A 23 -15.40 10.46 -14.27
C PHE A 23 -14.11 9.63 -14.24
N LEU A 24 -12.95 10.28 -14.02
CA LEU A 24 -11.67 9.60 -13.90
C LEU A 24 -11.69 8.61 -12.72
N THR A 25 -12.14 9.08 -11.54
CA THR A 25 -12.23 8.25 -10.32
C THR A 25 -13.10 7.02 -10.53
N HIS A 26 -14.25 7.17 -11.20
CA HIS A 26 -15.12 6.03 -11.50
C HIS A 26 -14.53 5.10 -12.56
N SER A 27 -13.85 5.66 -13.57
CA SER A 27 -13.19 4.86 -14.61
C SER A 27 -12.04 4.03 -14.06
N GLU A 28 -11.24 4.59 -13.15
CA GLU A 28 -10.18 3.88 -12.46
C GLU A 28 -10.73 2.68 -11.68
N LYS A 29 -11.82 2.86 -10.92
CA LYS A 29 -12.48 1.76 -10.20
C LYS A 29 -12.95 0.63 -11.13
N ILE A 30 -13.52 0.98 -12.28
CA ILE A 30 -13.97 -0.03 -13.28
C ILE A 30 -12.76 -0.79 -13.85
N ILE A 31 -11.67 -0.10 -14.14
CA ILE A 31 -10.44 -0.72 -14.63
C ILE A 31 -9.88 -1.67 -13.57
N ASP A 32 -9.82 -1.23 -12.31
CA ASP A 32 -9.34 -2.03 -11.18
C ASP A 32 -10.18 -3.31 -10.99
N GLU A 33 -11.52 -3.20 -11.07
CA GLU A 33 -12.42 -4.36 -10.99
C GLU A 33 -12.21 -5.32 -12.17
N MET A 34 -12.02 -4.81 -13.38
CA MET A 34 -11.70 -5.63 -14.54
C MET A 34 -10.37 -6.35 -14.39
N GLU A 35 -9.33 -5.66 -13.91
CA GLU A 35 -8.01 -6.24 -13.68
C GLU A 35 -8.06 -7.31 -12.58
N GLN A 36 -8.83 -7.11 -11.50
CA GLN A 36 -9.06 -8.13 -10.47
C GLN A 36 -9.76 -9.38 -11.04
N LEU A 37 -10.77 -9.22 -11.89
CA LEU A 37 -11.42 -10.36 -12.56
C LEU A 37 -10.47 -11.11 -13.50
N TRP A 38 -9.60 -10.39 -14.21
CA TRP A 38 -8.56 -10.98 -15.05
C TRP A 38 -7.56 -11.78 -14.23
N PHE A 39 -7.17 -11.23 -13.09
CA PHE A 39 -6.24 -11.87 -12.16
C PHE A 39 -6.82 -13.15 -11.55
N GLN A 40 -8.12 -13.12 -11.18
CA GLN A 40 -8.81 -14.31 -10.69
C GLN A 40 -8.88 -15.43 -11.75
N LYS A 41 -9.15 -15.11 -13.01
CA LYS A 41 -9.12 -16.10 -14.11
C LYS A 41 -7.74 -16.67 -14.36
N LYS A 42 -6.68 -15.88 -14.25
CA LYS A 42 -5.29 -16.35 -14.38
C LYS A 42 -4.88 -17.25 -13.21
N LYS A 43 -5.41 -17.02 -12.01
CA LYS A 43 -5.17 -17.84 -10.80
C LYS A 43 -5.53 -19.32 -11.00
N GLU A 44 -6.54 -19.64 -11.82
CA GLU A 44 -6.94 -21.03 -12.11
C GLU A 44 -5.96 -21.79 -13.01
N GLN A 45 -5.03 -21.10 -13.67
CA GLN A 45 -4.10 -21.71 -14.64
C GLN A 45 -2.67 -21.93 -14.12
N ILE A 46 -2.31 -21.35 -12.95
CA ILE A 46 -0.96 -21.49 -12.41
C ILE A 46 -0.88 -22.77 -11.57
N LYS A 47 -0.32 -23.82 -12.15
CA LYS A 47 0.17 -25.00 -11.40
C LYS A 47 1.48 -24.60 -10.72
N ILE A 48 1.41 -24.07 -9.50
CA ILE A 48 2.59 -23.85 -8.68
C ILE A 48 2.96 -25.22 -8.08
N SER A 49 3.95 -25.88 -8.65
CA SER A 49 4.49 -27.15 -8.16
C SER A 49 5.81 -26.98 -7.41
N ASP A 50 6.46 -25.80 -7.52
CA ASP A 50 7.79 -25.55 -7.00
C ASP A 50 7.77 -24.55 -5.82
N PRO A 51 8.84 -24.50 -5.01
CA PRO A 51 8.98 -23.52 -3.93
C PRO A 51 8.83 -22.10 -4.46
N LEU A 52 7.95 -21.30 -3.86
CA LEU A 52 7.71 -19.91 -4.23
C LEU A 52 8.45 -18.99 -3.28
N ALA A 53 9.23 -18.06 -3.84
CA ALA A 53 9.85 -16.96 -3.10
C ALA A 53 9.19 -15.63 -3.49
N VAL A 54 8.70 -14.88 -2.49
CA VAL A 54 8.03 -13.60 -2.68
C VAL A 54 8.71 -12.53 -1.84
N SER A 55 8.89 -11.34 -2.39
CA SER A 55 9.25 -10.13 -1.64
C SER A 55 8.10 -9.14 -1.70
N MET A 56 7.79 -8.51 -0.58
CA MET A 56 6.70 -7.53 -0.51
C MET A 56 7.06 -6.34 0.36
N THR A 57 6.40 -5.22 0.12
CA THR A 57 6.45 -4.11 1.07
C THR A 57 5.74 -4.48 2.38
N ARG A 58 6.09 -3.82 3.48
CA ARG A 58 5.66 -4.15 4.87
C ARG A 58 4.17 -3.93 5.12
N PHE A 59 3.32 -4.38 4.19
CA PHE A 59 1.85 -4.31 4.28
C PHE A 59 1.24 -5.69 4.04
N SER A 60 0.10 -5.95 4.68
CA SER A 60 -0.47 -7.29 4.74
C SER A 60 -1.34 -7.70 3.55
N HIS A 61 -1.47 -6.86 2.54
CA HIS A 61 -2.42 -7.08 1.43
C HIS A 61 -2.25 -8.38 0.62
N ILE A 62 -1.09 -9.01 0.66
CA ILE A 62 -0.88 -10.31 0.00
C ILE A 62 -0.79 -11.51 0.97
N MET A 63 -0.87 -11.27 2.28
CA MET A 63 -0.69 -12.34 3.29
C MET A 63 -1.74 -13.43 3.16
N GLU A 64 -3.00 -13.06 2.89
CA GLU A 64 -4.08 -14.02 2.68
C GLU A 64 -3.81 -14.89 1.45
N SER A 65 -3.44 -14.29 0.32
CA SER A 65 -3.10 -15.01 -0.91
C SER A 65 -1.89 -15.92 -0.73
N PHE A 66 -0.87 -15.47 0.00
CA PHE A 66 0.30 -16.30 0.31
C PHE A 66 -0.07 -17.47 1.24
N SER A 67 -0.93 -17.23 2.25
CA SER A 67 -1.47 -18.27 3.13
C SER A 67 -2.26 -19.33 2.35
N GLU A 68 -3.08 -18.93 1.37
CA GLU A 68 -3.79 -19.87 0.50
C GLU A 68 -2.82 -20.79 -0.28
N ILE A 69 -1.68 -20.27 -0.72
CA ILE A 69 -0.67 -21.07 -1.41
C ILE A 69 -0.09 -22.12 -0.46
N ILE A 70 0.23 -21.73 0.77
CA ILE A 70 0.70 -22.68 1.80
C ILE A 70 -0.34 -23.77 2.04
N LEU A 71 -1.61 -23.39 2.19
CA LEU A 71 -2.69 -24.36 2.42
C LEU A 71 -2.90 -25.34 1.26
N ARG A 72 -2.72 -24.88 0.01
CA ARG A 72 -2.80 -25.76 -1.17
C ARG A 72 -1.67 -26.79 -1.23
N HIS A 73 -0.52 -26.48 -0.66
CA HIS A 73 0.64 -27.36 -0.65
C HIS A 73 0.77 -28.21 0.63
N ARG A 74 -0.16 -28.06 1.61
CA ARG A 74 -0.07 -28.73 2.91
C ARG A 74 0.06 -30.27 2.85
N ASP A 75 -0.53 -30.89 1.81
CA ASP A 75 -0.53 -32.34 1.66
C ASP A 75 0.66 -32.85 0.81
N GLN A 76 1.55 -31.96 0.38
CA GLN A 76 2.78 -32.33 -0.32
C GLN A 76 3.83 -32.84 0.66
N PRO A 77 4.69 -33.80 0.24
CA PRO A 77 5.70 -34.38 1.13
C PRO A 77 6.77 -33.37 1.57
N SER A 78 7.00 -32.32 0.78
CA SER A 78 7.89 -31.19 1.14
C SER A 78 7.58 -29.97 0.29
N PHE A 79 7.69 -28.79 0.90
CA PHE A 79 7.73 -27.50 0.20
C PHE A 79 8.57 -26.51 1.00
N SER A 80 9.06 -25.45 0.35
CA SER A 80 9.84 -24.38 1.02
C SER A 80 9.51 -23.05 0.38
N HIS A 81 8.41 -22.42 0.82
CA HIS A 81 8.06 -21.06 0.41
C HIS A 81 8.80 -20.04 1.25
N ARG A 82 9.11 -18.89 0.65
CA ARG A 82 9.81 -17.78 1.32
C ARG A 82 9.01 -16.50 1.12
N LEU A 83 8.88 -15.72 2.18
CA LEU A 83 8.28 -14.40 2.14
C LEU A 83 9.23 -13.41 2.81
N TYR A 84 9.63 -12.40 2.06
CA TYR A 84 10.49 -11.31 2.54
C TYR A 84 9.68 -10.03 2.63
N GLU A 85 9.97 -9.22 3.63
CA GLU A 85 9.38 -7.88 3.79
C GLU A 85 10.46 -6.82 3.68
N GLY A 86 10.25 -5.81 2.84
CA GLY A 86 11.19 -4.72 2.62
C GLY A 86 10.51 -3.38 2.29
N ASN A 87 11.27 -2.41 1.83
CA ASN A 87 10.76 -1.24 1.14
C ASN A 87 10.62 -1.52 -0.37
N SER A 88 10.05 -0.59 -1.14
CA SER A 88 9.80 -0.80 -2.56
C SER A 88 11.09 -1.04 -3.37
N ASP A 89 12.18 -0.34 -3.04
CA ASP A 89 13.47 -0.51 -3.72
C ASP A 89 14.07 -1.90 -3.44
N GLU A 90 13.99 -2.36 -2.18
CA GLU A 90 14.45 -3.70 -1.78
C GLU A 90 13.63 -4.78 -2.50
N VAL A 91 12.30 -4.61 -2.62
CA VAL A 91 11.45 -5.56 -3.35
C VAL A 91 11.81 -5.64 -4.82
N ILE A 92 12.03 -4.49 -5.48
CA ILE A 92 12.44 -4.45 -6.90
C ILE A 92 13.80 -5.13 -7.07
N GLU A 93 14.77 -4.86 -6.19
CA GLU A 93 16.10 -5.43 -6.27
C GLU A 93 16.10 -6.94 -6.00
N ASP A 94 15.25 -7.42 -5.10
CA ASP A 94 15.07 -8.85 -4.85
C ASP A 94 14.61 -9.60 -6.10
N VAL A 95 13.74 -9.00 -6.93
CA VAL A 95 13.31 -9.59 -8.21
C VAL A 95 14.43 -9.50 -9.25
N VAL A 96 15.07 -8.34 -9.40
CA VAL A 96 16.16 -8.12 -10.36
C VAL A 96 17.32 -9.09 -10.12
N SER A 97 17.68 -9.31 -8.86
CA SER A 97 18.76 -10.24 -8.47
C SER A 97 18.37 -11.73 -8.58
N GLY A 98 17.11 -12.05 -8.84
CA GLY A 98 16.60 -13.43 -8.86
C GLY A 98 16.52 -14.05 -7.46
N ARG A 99 16.55 -13.27 -6.40
CA ARG A 99 16.37 -13.74 -5.02
C ARG A 99 14.96 -14.24 -4.77
N VAL A 100 13.99 -13.66 -5.47
CA VAL A 100 12.57 -14.02 -5.40
C VAL A 100 11.97 -14.15 -6.80
N ASP A 101 10.89 -14.92 -6.89
CA ASP A 101 10.15 -15.14 -8.13
C ASP A 101 9.17 -13.99 -8.42
N VAL A 102 8.64 -13.37 -7.35
CA VAL A 102 7.63 -12.31 -7.44
C VAL A 102 7.90 -11.23 -6.41
N GLY A 103 7.79 -9.96 -6.84
CA GLY A 103 7.78 -8.79 -5.97
C GLY A 103 6.40 -8.15 -5.94
N VAL A 104 5.90 -7.78 -4.76
CA VAL A 104 4.67 -7.02 -4.60
C VAL A 104 4.94 -5.76 -3.78
N PHE A 105 4.75 -4.61 -4.39
CA PHE A 105 5.03 -3.33 -3.75
C PHE A 105 3.98 -2.29 -4.13
N HIS A 106 3.94 -1.21 -3.40
CA HIS A 106 3.07 -0.08 -3.66
C HIS A 106 3.88 1.17 -3.95
N PHE A 107 3.29 2.09 -4.66
CA PHE A 107 3.85 3.39 -4.97
C PHE A 107 2.73 4.43 -5.13
N ASP A 108 3.09 5.70 -5.10
CA ASP A 108 2.15 6.79 -5.35
C ASP A 108 1.65 6.75 -6.80
N SER A 109 0.34 6.67 -6.99
CA SER A 109 -0.31 6.58 -8.29
C SER A 109 0.09 7.72 -9.26
N ARG A 110 0.47 8.88 -8.73
CA ARG A 110 0.96 10.02 -9.53
C ARG A 110 2.31 9.73 -10.19
N LYS A 111 3.10 8.82 -9.64
CA LYS A 111 4.40 8.36 -10.17
C LYS A 111 4.30 7.13 -11.05
N ARG A 112 3.08 6.72 -11.43
CA ARG A 112 2.85 5.50 -12.21
C ARG A 112 3.76 5.41 -13.44
N ARG A 113 3.83 6.46 -14.26
CA ARG A 113 4.67 6.46 -15.48
C ARG A 113 6.16 6.33 -15.19
N GLU A 114 6.64 6.97 -14.14
CA GLU A 114 8.05 6.87 -13.72
C GLU A 114 8.38 5.47 -13.25
N MET A 115 7.47 4.87 -12.47
CA MET A 115 7.62 3.52 -11.96
C MET A 115 7.57 2.48 -13.09
N GLU A 116 6.62 2.59 -14.00
CA GLU A 116 6.54 1.74 -15.19
C GLU A 116 7.83 1.79 -16.00
N ALA A 117 8.34 2.99 -16.31
CA ALA A 117 9.60 3.17 -17.03
C ALA A 117 10.81 2.59 -16.26
N LEU A 118 10.83 2.69 -14.92
CA LEU A 118 11.86 2.08 -14.08
C LEU A 118 11.83 0.55 -14.21
N LEU A 119 10.65 -0.07 -14.07
CA LEU A 119 10.50 -1.53 -14.14
C LEU A 119 10.89 -2.05 -15.54
N GLU A 120 10.43 -1.40 -16.59
CA GLU A 120 10.81 -1.72 -17.98
C GLU A 120 12.34 -1.61 -18.20
N SER A 121 12.98 -0.56 -17.67
CA SER A 121 14.43 -0.37 -17.77
C SER A 121 15.23 -1.47 -17.08
N LYS A 122 14.65 -2.11 -16.06
CA LYS A 122 15.21 -3.24 -15.34
C LYS A 122 14.83 -4.60 -15.97
N GLY A 123 14.06 -4.59 -17.07
CA GLY A 123 13.59 -5.81 -17.74
C GLY A 123 12.55 -6.60 -16.97
N LEU A 124 11.81 -5.97 -16.07
CA LEU A 124 10.78 -6.59 -15.27
C LEU A 124 9.42 -6.52 -15.96
N GLU A 125 8.70 -7.64 -15.97
CA GLU A 125 7.28 -7.67 -16.29
C GLU A 125 6.49 -7.28 -15.03
N TYR A 126 5.49 -6.41 -15.17
CA TYR A 126 4.67 -5.96 -14.05
C TYR A 126 3.18 -6.04 -14.36
N HIS A 127 2.39 -6.21 -13.31
CA HIS A 127 0.94 -6.22 -13.36
C HIS A 127 0.40 -5.31 -12.27
N PHE A 128 -0.47 -4.40 -12.65
CA PHE A 128 -1.20 -3.57 -11.71
C PHE A 128 -2.23 -4.43 -10.96
N LEU A 129 -2.27 -4.34 -9.63
CA LEU A 129 -3.17 -5.13 -8.80
C LEU A 129 -4.40 -4.33 -8.38
N ALA A 130 -4.22 -3.17 -7.76
CA ALA A 130 -5.30 -2.33 -7.25
C ALA A 130 -4.83 -0.93 -6.87
N ASN A 131 -5.74 0.04 -6.86
CA ASN A 131 -5.56 1.29 -6.11
C ASN A 131 -5.99 1.08 -4.67
N ILE A 132 -5.15 1.49 -3.74
CA ILE A 132 -5.37 1.31 -2.29
C ILE A 132 -5.30 2.68 -1.64
N GLU A 133 -6.31 3.01 -0.84
CA GLU A 133 -6.33 4.27 -0.10
C GLU A 133 -5.54 4.15 1.22
N PRO A 134 -4.78 5.19 1.61
CA PRO A 134 -4.13 5.23 2.92
C PRO A 134 -5.15 5.39 4.04
N HIS A 135 -4.95 4.67 5.12
CA HIS A 135 -5.79 4.69 6.32
C HIS A 135 -4.97 4.99 7.56
N ILE A 136 -5.57 5.71 8.50
CA ILE A 136 -5.00 5.93 9.83
C ILE A 136 -5.18 4.65 10.65
N ILE A 137 -4.09 4.20 11.26
CA ILE A 137 -4.05 3.01 12.12
C ILE A 137 -3.81 3.47 13.55
N ILE A 138 -4.77 3.20 14.42
CA ILE A 138 -4.72 3.52 15.87
C ILE A 138 -5.28 2.38 16.70
N SER A 139 -4.88 2.29 17.97
CA SER A 139 -5.47 1.37 18.92
C SER A 139 -6.96 1.66 19.15
N ARG A 140 -7.78 0.62 19.36
CA ARG A 140 -9.18 0.78 19.83
C ARG A 140 -9.28 1.55 21.15
N LYS A 141 -8.19 1.60 21.93
CA LYS A 141 -8.08 2.32 23.21
C LYS A 141 -7.49 3.72 23.05
N HIS A 142 -7.30 4.18 21.82
CA HIS A 142 -6.70 5.49 21.56
C HIS A 142 -7.53 6.61 22.19
N PRO A 143 -6.91 7.61 22.84
CA PRO A 143 -7.64 8.67 23.55
C PRO A 143 -8.65 9.42 22.70
N LEU A 144 -8.39 9.64 21.41
CA LEU A 144 -9.33 10.30 20.50
C LEU A 144 -10.65 9.53 20.36
N LEU A 145 -10.58 8.19 20.27
CA LEU A 145 -11.78 7.35 20.19
C LEU A 145 -12.54 7.32 21.51
N LEU A 146 -11.83 7.20 22.63
CA LEU A 146 -12.45 7.19 23.97
C LEU A 146 -13.12 8.54 24.30
N GLN A 147 -12.59 9.65 23.82
CA GLN A 147 -13.14 11.00 24.01
C GLN A 147 -14.14 11.39 22.91
N GLN A 148 -14.43 10.50 21.96
CA GLN A 148 -15.29 10.75 20.79
C GLN A 148 -14.85 11.98 19.98
N LYS A 149 -13.56 12.27 19.93
CA LYS A 149 -12.98 13.34 19.14
C LYS A 149 -12.78 12.91 17.68
N PRO A 150 -12.84 13.84 16.73
CA PRO A 150 -12.52 13.54 15.34
C PRO A 150 -11.11 12.96 15.20
N VAL A 151 -10.95 11.89 14.40
CA VAL A 151 -9.66 11.32 14.05
C VAL A 151 -9.27 11.88 12.68
N ASN A 152 -8.31 12.79 12.66
CA ASN A 152 -7.74 13.40 11.47
C ASN A 152 -6.28 13.82 11.77
N LEU A 153 -5.55 14.28 10.76
CA LEU A 153 -4.13 14.61 10.90
C LEU A 153 -3.89 15.71 11.95
N HIS A 154 -4.76 16.72 12.02
CA HIS A 154 -4.67 17.80 13.00
C HIS A 154 -4.73 17.27 14.44
N THR A 155 -5.71 16.43 14.75
CA THR A 155 -5.86 15.85 16.11
C THR A 155 -4.78 14.82 16.42
N LEU A 156 -4.25 14.13 15.40
CA LEU A 156 -3.17 13.15 15.55
C LEU A 156 -1.79 13.77 15.71
N ALA A 157 -1.58 15.02 15.28
CA ALA A 157 -0.31 15.72 15.41
C ALA A 157 0.20 15.85 16.88
N GLU A 158 -0.68 15.71 17.86
CA GLU A 158 -0.32 15.70 19.28
C GLU A 158 0.25 14.35 19.77
N TYR A 159 0.08 13.27 18.97
CA TYR A 159 0.50 11.91 19.32
C TYR A 159 1.76 11.48 18.57
N GLY A 160 2.39 10.38 19.02
CA GLY A 160 3.58 9.82 18.38
C GLY A 160 3.23 9.15 17.04
N PHE A 161 3.98 9.47 16.01
CA PHE A 161 3.86 8.85 14.69
C PHE A 161 4.85 7.70 14.55
N LEU A 162 4.37 6.51 14.23
CA LEU A 162 5.19 5.33 13.98
C LEU A 162 5.33 5.09 12.48
N TRP A 163 6.57 4.95 12.02
CA TRP A 163 6.88 4.79 10.62
C TRP A 163 7.93 3.72 10.36
N TYR A 164 7.97 3.18 9.15
CA TYR A 164 8.99 2.19 8.81
C TYR A 164 10.30 2.85 8.42
N LEU A 165 11.40 2.31 8.95
CA LEU A 165 12.74 2.73 8.59
C LEU A 165 13.01 2.45 7.11
N GLY A 166 13.49 3.46 6.37
CA GLY A 166 13.81 3.35 4.95
C GLY A 166 12.61 3.34 4.00
N GLN A 167 11.40 3.59 4.49
CA GLN A 167 10.23 3.72 3.65
C GLN A 167 10.03 5.19 3.26
N CYS A 168 10.14 5.46 1.97
CA CYS A 168 10.00 6.78 1.37
C CYS A 168 8.69 6.84 0.55
N ASP A 169 7.54 6.85 1.24
CA ASP A 169 6.26 7.01 0.56
C ASP A 169 5.95 8.49 0.39
N ASP A 170 6.05 8.98 -0.82
CA ASP A 170 5.89 10.39 -1.16
C ASP A 170 4.53 10.97 -0.75
N TYR A 171 3.45 10.15 -0.76
CA TYR A 171 2.13 10.60 -0.35
C TYR A 171 2.09 11.02 1.12
N ILE A 172 2.89 10.41 1.99
CA ILE A 172 3.01 10.81 3.40
C ILE A 172 3.81 12.09 3.54
N TYR A 173 4.91 12.23 2.80
CA TYR A 173 5.66 13.48 2.79
C TYR A 173 4.84 14.66 2.29
N GLN A 174 3.86 14.44 1.43
CA GLN A 174 2.95 15.48 0.97
C GLN A 174 1.84 15.83 1.98
N LEU A 175 1.36 14.85 2.73
CA LEU A 175 0.52 15.10 3.91
C LEU A 175 1.29 15.91 4.97
N LEU A 176 2.61 15.76 4.98
CA LEU A 176 3.55 16.48 5.84
C LEU A 176 4.21 17.68 5.12
N SER A 177 3.50 18.36 4.20
CA SER A 177 4.04 19.44 3.40
C SER A 177 4.69 20.55 4.25
N GLU A 178 5.71 21.20 3.71
CA GLU A 178 6.43 22.29 4.38
C GLU A 178 5.49 23.46 4.66
N GLY A 179 5.59 24.03 5.87
CA GLY A 179 4.81 25.19 6.31
C GLY A 179 3.47 24.88 6.99
N ASP A 180 3.08 23.62 7.07
CA ASP A 180 1.95 23.20 7.90
C ASP A 180 2.42 22.91 9.33
N GLN A 181 1.87 23.62 10.32
CA GLN A 181 2.24 23.47 11.74
C GLN A 181 1.96 22.06 12.27
N ASP A 182 0.90 21.41 11.79
CA ASP A 182 0.56 20.04 12.19
C ASP A 182 1.56 19.05 11.60
N ALA A 183 2.01 19.26 10.36
CA ALA A 183 3.06 18.49 9.74
C ALA A 183 4.41 18.62 10.46
N GLU A 184 4.76 19.80 10.94
CA GLU A 184 5.97 20.00 11.75
C GLU A 184 5.88 19.28 13.10
N LYS A 185 4.74 19.33 13.77
CA LYS A 185 4.49 18.56 15.00
C LYS A 185 4.60 17.07 14.78
N MET A 186 4.00 16.54 13.72
CA MET A 186 4.09 15.12 13.36
C MET A 186 5.54 14.71 13.14
N ARG A 187 6.32 15.50 12.38
CA ARG A 187 7.75 15.24 12.15
C ARG A 187 8.59 15.26 13.42
N SER A 188 8.23 16.07 14.40
CA SER A 188 8.95 16.17 15.68
C SER A 188 8.70 14.97 16.61
N LYS A 189 7.69 14.14 16.35
CA LYS A 189 7.26 13.00 17.18
C LYS A 189 7.29 11.69 16.43
N ILE A 190 8.23 11.47 15.51
CA ILE A 190 8.35 10.26 14.72
C ILE A 190 9.24 9.23 15.41
N THR A 191 8.78 7.97 15.41
CA THR A 191 9.60 6.81 15.77
C THR A 191 9.70 5.88 14.57
N TYR A 192 10.92 5.60 14.13
CA TYR A 192 11.18 4.69 13.02
C TYR A 192 11.36 3.27 13.50
N LEU A 193 10.67 2.33 12.87
CA LEU A 193 10.66 0.91 13.20
C LEU A 193 11.04 0.07 11.96
N SER A 194 11.76 -1.01 12.17
CA SER A 194 12.18 -1.91 11.08
C SER A 194 11.23 -3.08 10.85
N SER A 195 10.35 -3.37 11.80
CA SER A 195 9.47 -4.54 11.79
C SER A 195 8.00 -4.17 11.88
N ARG A 196 7.18 -4.79 11.02
CA ARG A 196 5.72 -4.66 11.06
C ARG A 196 5.14 -5.16 12.39
N ALA A 197 5.60 -6.29 12.90
CA ALA A 197 5.13 -6.82 14.17
C ALA A 197 5.40 -5.84 15.32
N THR A 198 6.57 -5.21 15.34
CA THR A 198 6.90 -4.18 16.34
C THR A 198 5.99 -2.96 16.22
N LEU A 199 5.72 -2.49 14.98
CA LEU A 199 4.82 -1.35 14.75
C LEU A 199 3.42 -1.65 15.28
N MET A 200 2.85 -2.80 14.93
CA MET A 200 1.51 -3.20 15.39
C MET A 200 1.45 -3.37 16.91
N TYR A 201 2.49 -3.96 17.51
CA TYR A 201 2.58 -4.08 18.96
C TYR A 201 2.62 -2.70 19.64
N MET A 202 3.45 -1.78 19.14
CA MET A 202 3.54 -0.42 19.67
C MET A 202 2.21 0.34 19.57
N ILE A 203 1.49 0.23 18.44
CA ILE A 203 0.14 0.79 18.31
C ILE A 203 -0.80 0.20 19.37
N SER A 204 -0.73 -1.10 19.62
CA SER A 204 -1.64 -1.78 20.54
C SER A 204 -1.50 -1.37 22.01
N ILE A 205 -0.28 -0.96 22.42
CA ILE A 205 0.07 -0.64 23.81
C ILE A 205 0.28 0.84 24.11
N SER A 206 0.19 1.70 23.09
CA SER A 206 0.43 3.15 23.22
C SER A 206 -0.69 3.97 22.61
N ASP A 207 -0.57 5.29 22.70
CA ASP A 207 -1.40 6.27 22.00
C ASP A 207 -0.78 6.75 20.68
N CYS A 208 0.21 6.03 20.17
CA CYS A 208 0.81 6.29 18.89
C CYS A 208 -0.12 5.84 17.75
N TYR A 209 0.12 6.41 16.57
CA TYR A 209 -0.58 6.06 15.34
C TYR A 209 0.39 5.80 14.20
N SER A 210 -0.12 5.18 13.15
CA SER A 210 0.58 5.03 11.88
C SER A 210 -0.39 5.31 10.72
N ILE A 211 0.14 5.35 9.51
CA ILE A 211 -0.64 5.40 8.28
C ILE A 211 -0.29 4.16 7.47
N GLY A 212 -1.29 3.41 7.06
CA GLY A 212 -1.12 2.20 6.27
C GLY A 212 -2.05 2.18 5.07
N ILE A 213 -1.78 1.32 4.13
CA ILE A 213 -2.53 1.16 2.87
C ILE A 213 -3.47 -0.05 2.89
N HIS A 214 -3.71 -0.66 4.05
CA HIS A 214 -4.53 -1.85 4.15
C HIS A 214 -5.52 -1.78 5.31
N ASP A 215 -6.68 -2.43 5.11
CA ASP A 215 -7.73 -2.55 6.12
C ASP A 215 -7.35 -3.63 7.16
N PHE A 216 -6.42 -3.28 8.08
CA PHE A 216 -6.02 -4.16 9.19
C PHE A 216 -7.19 -4.57 10.08
N ALA A 217 -8.26 -3.76 10.12
CA ALA A 217 -9.40 -4.00 11.00
C ALA A 217 -10.15 -5.30 10.69
N LYS A 218 -10.09 -5.77 9.45
CA LYS A 218 -10.76 -7.03 9.05
C LYS A 218 -9.95 -8.26 9.36
N GLN A 219 -8.62 -8.19 9.31
CA GLN A 219 -7.74 -9.35 9.48
C GLN A 219 -7.29 -9.58 10.91
N GLU A 220 -7.09 -8.53 11.71
CA GLU A 220 -6.57 -8.65 13.08
C GLU A 220 -7.67 -8.71 14.15
N ALA A 221 -8.94 -8.59 13.80
CA ALA A 221 -10.05 -8.85 14.71
C ALA A 221 -10.20 -10.35 15.09
N SER A 222 -9.33 -11.21 14.54
CA SER A 222 -9.35 -12.67 14.70
C SER A 222 -8.26 -13.21 15.64
N TYR A 223 -7.44 -12.34 16.25
CA TYR A 223 -6.40 -12.74 17.21
C TYR A 223 -6.67 -12.18 18.60
#